data_faa4463bfc4720e8489cdd6f6392be21
#
_entry.id   faa4463bfc4720e8489cdd6f6392be21
#
_cell.length_a   1.000
_cell.length_b   1.000
_cell.length_c   1.000
_cell.angle_alpha   90.00
_cell.angle_beta   90.00
_cell.angle_gamma   90.00
#
_symmetry.space_group_name_H-M   'P 1'
#
loop_
_entity.id
_entity.type
_entity.pdbx_description
1 polymer ?
#
loop_
_entity_poly.entity_id
_entity_poly.type
_entity_poly.pdbx_seq_one_letter_code
_entity_poly.pdbx_strand_id
1 'polypeptide(L)'
;MPRRDPRPEVRMTEKPRKADEDTVLAALAAAGDVAYIWDAAGDRFTWHGAIDGLTLSMVPTGKALTKRIHSDDLPLRDQRLAAHVARGGELDCEYRIRLDNGDYAWVHDRGTATALNGKLKRVTGVLRLVTSRKAVEQRLEQLAHYDELTGHFNKKRLREALDQIIAGSLRSGSPGAYLAVGIDKLGTINDAYGYKAADSVIIEVGQRLDRCLRVSDVVGRVGGDRFGIVLADCAEQNVAVAAEKILSAVSQVPIDTVAGPVYATVSIGSAAFPEQAKTSHDTMALAETALAEAKRAGRDCFVPYRMSEEQRRRHRHGLALGERVQRALKENRLVFAYQPVVSAETGEVDFSECLLRMVAEDGKIVPAGDFVAAIEQLGFIRLIDRYVLDKAVQEVAEHPGVTLGFNISGLTATDRSWLRAITSILKNRPNVANRLVVEITETAALHDIAESARFVHTLRDLGCRVALDDFGAGFTSLRHLQQLDVDTVKIDGSFVRNLATNAENQVFLRHLVGLAKGLNLTVVAEWVENAAEADILRNEGVEFLQGYFFGAPTLEKPWLRSGRAHAAGIAS
;
A
#
# COMPACT_ATOMS: atom_id res chain seq x y z
N MET A 1 -40.12 15.98 52.24
CA MET A 1 -41.05 15.46 51.20
C MET A 1 -41.64 16.65 50.45
N PRO A 2 -41.30 16.97 49.23
CA PRO A 2 -42.06 17.81 48.33
C PRO A 2 -42.85 16.97 47.32
N ARG A 3 -44.04 17.47 47.03
CA ARG A 3 -45.09 16.86 46.20
C ARG A 3 -44.64 16.74 44.73
N ARG A 4 -44.95 15.60 44.11
CA ARG A 4 -44.85 15.37 42.66
C ARG A 4 -46.03 16.09 41.97
N ASP A 5 -45.71 16.96 41.03
CA ASP A 5 -46.64 17.49 40.04
C ASP A 5 -46.94 16.43 38.96
N PRO A 6 -48.20 16.30 38.51
CA PRO A 6 -48.58 15.39 37.45
C PRO A 6 -48.19 15.97 36.09
N ARG A 7 -47.54 15.14 35.26
CA ARG A 7 -47.21 15.45 33.85
C ARG A 7 -48.53 15.64 33.06
N PRO A 8 -48.59 16.58 32.10
CA PRO A 8 -49.77 16.71 31.25
C PRO A 8 -49.82 15.54 30.24
N GLU A 9 -50.96 14.87 30.20
CA GLU A 9 -51.33 13.91 29.15
C GLU A 9 -51.40 14.63 27.80
N VAL A 10 -50.54 14.25 26.86
CA VAL A 10 -50.63 14.66 25.45
C VAL A 10 -51.79 13.88 24.81
N ARG A 11 -52.93 14.52 24.65
CA ARG A 11 -54.04 14.00 23.82
C ARG A 11 -53.61 13.92 22.37
N MET A 12 -53.31 12.72 21.89
CA MET A 12 -53.25 12.41 20.46
C MET A 12 -54.65 12.29 19.89
N THR A 13 -55.19 13.36 19.34
CA THR A 13 -56.35 13.28 18.42
C THR A 13 -56.32 14.48 17.48
N GLU A 14 -55.59 14.36 16.36
CA GLU A 14 -56.00 15.04 15.13
C GLU A 14 -55.75 14.11 13.97
N LYS A 15 -56.82 13.78 13.21
CA LYS A 15 -56.75 13.18 11.90
C LYS A 15 -55.94 14.14 11.00
N PRO A 16 -54.99 13.67 10.21
CA PRO A 16 -54.27 14.53 9.30
C PRO A 16 -55.25 15.22 8.35
N ARG A 17 -55.17 16.54 8.26
CA ARG A 17 -55.98 17.35 7.38
C ARG A 17 -55.58 17.12 5.93
N LYS A 18 -56.53 17.10 4.99
CA LYS A 18 -56.31 16.99 3.53
C LYS A 18 -55.24 17.98 2.99
N ALA A 19 -55.06 19.13 3.65
CA ALA A 19 -54.04 20.12 3.37
C ALA A 19 -52.58 19.60 3.59
N ASP A 20 -52.38 18.63 4.49
CA ASP A 20 -51.05 18.05 4.74
C ASP A 20 -50.68 17.00 3.66
N GLU A 21 -51.64 16.28 3.13
CA GLU A 21 -51.41 15.31 2.03
C GLU A 21 -51.00 16.00 0.73
N ASP A 22 -51.68 17.10 0.37
CA ASP A 22 -51.37 17.87 -0.82
C ASP A 22 -49.98 18.53 -0.74
N THR A 23 -49.57 18.98 0.46
CA THR A 23 -48.25 19.55 0.67
C THR A 23 -47.14 18.49 0.57
N VAL A 24 -47.34 17.29 1.11
CA VAL A 24 -46.39 16.17 1.00
C VAL A 24 -46.26 15.70 -0.44
N LEU A 25 -47.37 15.58 -1.17
CA LEU A 25 -47.36 15.20 -2.58
C LEU A 25 -46.66 16.26 -3.47
N ALA A 26 -46.88 17.55 -3.19
CA ALA A 26 -46.19 18.63 -3.87
C ALA A 26 -44.68 18.62 -3.60
N ALA A 27 -44.25 18.31 -2.38
CA ALA A 27 -42.86 18.17 -2.03
C ALA A 27 -42.19 16.96 -2.73
N LEU A 28 -42.87 15.82 -2.80
CA LEU A 28 -42.40 14.65 -3.54
C LEU A 28 -42.26 14.94 -5.04
N ALA A 29 -43.27 15.60 -5.61
CA ALA A 29 -43.22 15.99 -7.03
C ALA A 29 -42.08 16.98 -7.31
N ALA A 30 -41.84 17.95 -6.41
CA ALA A 30 -40.70 18.87 -6.51
C ALA A 30 -39.35 18.18 -6.39
N ALA A 31 -39.27 17.06 -5.67
CA ALA A 31 -38.07 16.22 -5.56
C ALA A 31 -37.88 15.28 -6.77
N GLY A 32 -38.82 15.25 -7.72
CA GLY A 32 -38.81 14.32 -8.86
C GLY A 32 -39.14 12.86 -8.46
N ASP A 33 -39.84 12.69 -7.32
CA ASP A 33 -40.20 11.40 -6.78
C ASP A 33 -41.68 11.10 -7.03
N VAL A 34 -41.97 9.83 -7.27
CA VAL A 34 -43.36 9.33 -7.42
C VAL A 34 -43.69 8.41 -6.28
N ALA A 35 -44.67 8.80 -5.47
CA ALA A 35 -45.18 7.91 -4.46
C ALA A 35 -46.16 6.90 -5.07
N TYR A 36 -46.16 5.69 -4.53
CA TYR A 36 -47.08 4.65 -4.95
C TYR A 36 -47.64 3.85 -3.77
N ILE A 37 -48.82 3.35 -3.98
CA ILE A 37 -49.46 2.33 -3.14
C ILE A 37 -49.80 1.15 -4.06
N TRP A 38 -49.25 -0.02 -3.80
CA TRP A 38 -49.59 -1.25 -4.49
C TRP A 38 -50.41 -2.14 -3.53
N ASP A 39 -51.70 -2.33 -3.84
CA ASP A 39 -52.52 -3.37 -3.24
C ASP A 39 -52.21 -4.70 -3.92
N ALA A 40 -51.43 -5.53 -3.27
CA ALA A 40 -50.96 -6.80 -3.82
C ALA A 40 -52.08 -7.84 -3.91
N ALA A 41 -53.13 -7.73 -3.07
CA ALA A 41 -54.27 -8.64 -3.10
C ALA A 41 -55.16 -8.41 -4.33
N GLY A 42 -55.39 -7.16 -4.69
CA GLY A 42 -56.16 -6.74 -5.86
C GLY A 42 -55.29 -6.49 -7.10
N ASP A 43 -53.98 -6.64 -7.00
CA ASP A 43 -52.96 -6.27 -8.01
C ASP A 43 -53.21 -4.87 -8.59
N ARG A 44 -53.38 -3.85 -7.74
CA ARG A 44 -53.71 -2.49 -8.18
C ARG A 44 -52.69 -1.48 -7.64
N PHE A 45 -52.13 -0.64 -8.53
CA PHE A 45 -51.34 0.53 -8.17
C PHE A 45 -52.19 1.81 -8.08
N THR A 46 -51.88 2.63 -7.07
CA THR A 46 -52.28 4.04 -7.00
C THR A 46 -51.00 4.85 -7.05
N TRP A 47 -50.87 5.71 -8.03
CA TRP A 47 -49.70 6.53 -8.27
C TRP A 47 -49.97 7.98 -7.87
N HIS A 48 -48.99 8.65 -7.25
CA HIS A 48 -48.99 10.06 -6.89
C HIS A 48 -47.73 10.72 -7.38
N GLY A 49 -47.81 11.53 -8.42
CA GLY A 49 -46.70 12.19 -9.10
C GLY A 49 -46.59 11.75 -10.55
N ALA A 50 -45.47 12.10 -11.19
CA ALA A 50 -45.16 11.77 -12.59
C ALA A 50 -43.70 11.36 -12.73
N ILE A 51 -43.44 10.46 -13.66
CA ILE A 51 -42.10 10.09 -14.10
C ILE A 51 -41.96 10.53 -15.54
N ASP A 52 -40.93 11.28 -15.86
CA ASP A 52 -40.65 11.71 -17.22
C ASP A 52 -40.46 10.51 -18.15
N GLY A 53 -41.20 10.52 -19.24
CA GLY A 53 -41.17 9.44 -20.23
C GLY A 53 -41.94 8.17 -19.85
N LEU A 54 -42.67 8.14 -18.72
CA LEU A 54 -43.51 7.00 -18.31
C LEU A 54 -44.91 7.42 -17.96
N THR A 55 -45.90 7.00 -18.76
CA THR A 55 -47.31 7.21 -18.48
C THR A 55 -47.79 6.22 -17.42
N LEU A 56 -47.88 6.68 -16.17
CA LEU A 56 -48.22 5.85 -15.00
C LEU A 56 -49.62 5.21 -15.09
N SER A 57 -50.59 5.85 -15.77
CA SER A 57 -51.90 5.28 -16.03
C SER A 57 -51.85 3.99 -16.87
N MET A 58 -50.77 3.77 -17.61
CA MET A 58 -50.53 2.50 -18.36
C MET A 58 -49.87 1.44 -17.47
N VAL A 59 -49.60 1.73 -16.19
CA VAL A 59 -49.02 0.79 -15.23
C VAL A 59 -49.95 0.63 -14.00
N PRO A 60 -51.20 0.16 -14.25
CA PRO A 60 -52.21 0.09 -13.18
C PRO A 60 -52.05 -1.12 -12.25
N THR A 61 -51.20 -2.10 -12.62
CA THR A 61 -51.06 -3.36 -11.87
C THR A 61 -49.61 -3.77 -11.71
N GLY A 62 -49.31 -4.64 -10.73
CA GLY A 62 -47.99 -5.22 -10.52
C GLY A 62 -47.51 -6.00 -11.74
N LYS A 63 -48.41 -6.73 -12.41
CA LYS A 63 -48.10 -7.41 -13.65
C LYS A 63 -47.72 -6.45 -14.79
N ALA A 64 -48.36 -5.28 -14.86
CA ALA A 64 -48.01 -4.25 -15.84
C ALA A 64 -46.63 -3.66 -15.56
N LEU A 65 -46.29 -3.39 -14.29
CA LEU A 65 -44.98 -2.93 -13.86
C LEU A 65 -43.89 -3.97 -14.20
N THR A 66 -44.11 -5.25 -13.84
CA THR A 66 -43.17 -6.36 -14.10
C THR A 66 -42.82 -6.47 -15.59
N LYS A 67 -43.77 -6.27 -16.50
CA LYS A 67 -43.51 -6.28 -17.93
C LYS A 67 -42.65 -5.14 -18.45
N ARG A 68 -42.50 -4.08 -17.67
CA ARG A 68 -41.64 -2.93 -18.00
C ARG A 68 -40.27 -3.01 -17.38
N ILE A 69 -40.08 -3.88 -16.39
CA ILE A 69 -38.75 -4.09 -15.77
C ILE A 69 -37.87 -4.91 -16.72
N HIS A 70 -36.57 -4.56 -16.78
CA HIS A 70 -35.60 -5.31 -17.55
C HIS A 70 -35.49 -6.76 -17.05
N SER A 71 -35.40 -7.74 -17.97
CA SER A 71 -35.37 -9.16 -17.62
C SER A 71 -34.31 -9.55 -16.60
N ASP A 72 -33.12 -8.98 -16.71
CA ASP A 72 -31.99 -9.28 -15.84
C ASP A 72 -32.19 -8.75 -14.40
N ASP A 73 -33.03 -7.72 -14.23
CA ASP A 73 -33.22 -7.05 -12.93
C ASP A 73 -34.39 -7.64 -12.14
N LEU A 74 -35.29 -8.37 -12.83
CA LEU A 74 -36.48 -9.03 -12.23
C LEU A 74 -36.13 -9.99 -11.08
N PRO A 75 -35.15 -10.91 -11.21
CA PRO A 75 -34.86 -11.88 -10.16
C PRO A 75 -34.38 -11.20 -8.87
N LEU A 76 -33.56 -10.15 -8.99
CA LEU A 76 -33.05 -9.41 -7.84
C LEU A 76 -34.16 -8.64 -7.12
N ARG A 77 -35.04 -7.95 -7.88
CA ARG A 77 -36.19 -7.24 -7.34
C ARG A 77 -37.15 -8.16 -6.59
N ASP A 78 -37.48 -9.30 -7.19
CA ASP A 78 -38.38 -10.28 -6.58
C ASP A 78 -37.78 -10.92 -5.33
N GLN A 79 -36.50 -11.19 -5.33
CA GLN A 79 -35.76 -11.66 -4.15
C GLN A 79 -35.79 -10.62 -3.02
N ARG A 80 -35.55 -9.32 -3.33
CA ARG A 80 -35.61 -8.23 -2.35
C ARG A 80 -37.01 -8.08 -1.76
N LEU A 81 -38.04 -8.11 -2.60
CA LEU A 81 -39.43 -8.02 -2.17
C LEU A 81 -39.82 -9.22 -1.28
N ALA A 82 -39.48 -10.43 -1.67
CA ALA A 82 -39.74 -11.63 -0.88
C ALA A 82 -39.00 -11.62 0.48
N ALA A 83 -37.75 -11.19 0.50
CA ALA A 83 -36.98 -11.05 1.75
C ALA A 83 -37.61 -10.05 2.70
N HIS A 84 -38.10 -8.93 2.15
CA HIS A 84 -38.79 -7.89 2.92
C HIS A 84 -40.11 -8.41 3.53
N VAL A 85 -40.90 -9.14 2.77
CA VAL A 85 -42.14 -9.77 3.27
C VAL A 85 -41.87 -10.78 4.38
N ALA A 86 -40.78 -11.56 4.29
CA ALA A 86 -40.44 -12.61 5.25
C ALA A 86 -39.84 -12.09 6.55
N ARG A 87 -39.05 -11.00 6.51
CA ARG A 87 -38.22 -10.52 7.64
C ARG A 87 -38.63 -9.15 8.18
N GLY A 88 -39.51 -8.42 7.47
CA GLY A 88 -39.73 -6.99 7.71
C GLY A 88 -38.53 -6.15 7.24
N GLY A 89 -38.61 -4.84 7.40
CA GLY A 89 -37.57 -3.89 7.00
C GLY A 89 -38.04 -2.99 5.86
N GLU A 90 -37.13 -2.39 5.11
CA GLU A 90 -37.43 -1.55 3.96
C GLU A 90 -37.16 -2.29 2.66
N LEU A 91 -38.07 -2.14 1.68
CA LEU A 91 -37.74 -2.47 0.29
C LEU A 91 -36.79 -1.37 -0.20
N ASP A 92 -35.64 -1.77 -0.69
CA ASP A 92 -34.63 -0.87 -1.26
C ASP A 92 -33.96 -1.61 -2.43
N CYS A 93 -34.28 -1.20 -3.66
CA CYS A 93 -33.71 -1.80 -4.86
C CYS A 93 -33.68 -0.82 -6.03
N GLU A 94 -32.70 -1.01 -6.89
CA GLU A 94 -32.55 -0.28 -8.14
C GLU A 94 -32.72 -1.25 -9.31
N TYR A 95 -33.50 -0.83 -10.31
CA TYR A 95 -33.71 -1.62 -11.52
C TYR A 95 -34.05 -0.74 -12.72
N ARG A 96 -33.90 -1.30 -13.92
CA ARG A 96 -34.23 -0.63 -15.17
C ARG A 96 -35.70 -0.81 -15.50
N ILE A 97 -36.37 0.30 -15.81
CA ILE A 97 -37.75 0.30 -16.27
C ILE A 97 -37.82 0.84 -17.70
N ARG A 98 -38.61 0.20 -18.54
CA ARG A 98 -38.84 0.62 -19.93
C ARG A 98 -39.81 1.79 -19.98
N LEU A 99 -39.37 2.89 -20.56
CA LEU A 99 -40.15 4.10 -20.82
C LEU A 99 -41.11 3.88 -22.03
N ASP A 100 -41.98 4.86 -22.27
CA ASP A 100 -42.96 4.80 -23.35
C ASP A 100 -42.35 4.91 -24.77
N ASN A 101 -41.16 5.53 -24.87
CA ASN A 101 -40.38 5.57 -26.11
C ASN A 101 -39.58 4.29 -26.39
N GLY A 102 -39.61 3.32 -25.47
CA GLY A 102 -38.89 2.04 -25.59
C GLY A 102 -37.54 1.98 -24.91
N ASP A 103 -36.97 3.10 -24.53
CA ASP A 103 -35.68 3.19 -23.81
C ASP A 103 -35.81 2.70 -22.36
N TYR A 104 -34.68 2.39 -21.73
CA TYR A 104 -34.61 2.03 -20.32
C TYR A 104 -34.09 3.17 -19.47
N ALA A 105 -34.79 3.41 -18.35
CA ALA A 105 -34.35 4.33 -17.30
C ALA A 105 -34.10 3.58 -16.00
N TRP A 106 -33.08 4.00 -15.24
CA TRP A 106 -32.85 3.47 -13.90
C TRP A 106 -33.76 4.12 -12.89
N VAL A 107 -34.43 3.31 -12.10
CA VAL A 107 -35.25 3.76 -10.96
C VAL A 107 -34.74 3.17 -9.66
N HIS A 108 -34.84 3.95 -8.61
CA HIS A 108 -34.64 3.53 -7.23
C HIS A 108 -36.00 3.39 -6.56
N ASP A 109 -36.34 2.20 -6.15
CA ASP A 109 -37.61 1.81 -5.52
C ASP A 109 -37.39 1.58 -4.04
N ARG A 110 -37.93 2.49 -3.21
CA ARG A 110 -37.88 2.38 -1.75
C ARG A 110 -39.28 2.34 -1.18
N GLY A 111 -39.52 1.39 -0.29
CA GLY A 111 -40.85 1.25 0.28
C GLY A 111 -40.92 0.33 1.46
N THR A 112 -42.11 0.27 2.03
CA THR A 112 -42.46 -0.62 3.13
C THR A 112 -43.61 -1.53 2.70
N ALA A 113 -43.52 -2.82 3.04
CA ALA A 113 -44.56 -3.78 2.77
C ALA A 113 -45.29 -4.15 4.06
N THR A 114 -46.60 -4.32 3.95
CA THR A 114 -47.42 -4.92 5.01
C THR A 114 -47.83 -6.32 4.55
N ALA A 115 -47.61 -7.31 5.41
CA ALA A 115 -48.01 -8.69 5.16
C ALA A 115 -49.04 -9.14 6.19
N LEU A 116 -49.99 -9.99 5.80
CA LEU A 116 -50.91 -10.64 6.70
C LEU A 116 -50.83 -12.15 6.50
N ASN A 117 -50.57 -12.89 7.57
CA ASN A 117 -50.39 -14.36 7.52
C ASN A 117 -49.32 -14.81 6.50
N GLY A 118 -48.17 -14.06 6.41
CA GLY A 118 -47.08 -14.34 5.48
C GLY A 118 -47.37 -14.01 4.02
N LYS A 119 -48.56 -13.46 3.70
CA LYS A 119 -48.89 -13.01 2.33
C LYS A 119 -48.79 -11.49 2.25
N LEU A 120 -48.13 -11.00 1.19
CA LEU A 120 -48.06 -9.58 0.87
C LEU A 120 -49.45 -8.98 0.70
N LYS A 121 -49.76 -7.94 1.43
CA LYS A 121 -51.02 -7.22 1.35
C LYS A 121 -50.90 -5.90 0.62
N ARG A 122 -49.92 -5.10 0.98
CA ARG A 122 -49.74 -3.75 0.44
C ARG A 122 -48.26 -3.38 0.48
N VAL A 123 -47.80 -2.68 -0.55
CA VAL A 123 -46.52 -1.98 -0.57
C VAL A 123 -46.81 -0.48 -0.71
N THR A 124 -46.19 0.32 0.12
CA THR A 124 -46.21 1.79 0.00
C THR A 124 -44.79 2.25 -0.19
N GLY A 125 -44.52 3.00 -1.24
CA GLY A 125 -43.15 3.35 -1.59
C GLY A 125 -43.04 4.60 -2.43
N VAL A 126 -41.79 4.92 -2.75
CA VAL A 126 -41.39 6.01 -3.61
C VAL A 126 -40.48 5.48 -4.71
N LEU A 127 -40.76 5.86 -5.92
CA LEU A 127 -39.97 5.56 -7.09
C LEU A 127 -39.26 6.85 -7.55
N ARG A 128 -37.94 6.81 -7.66
CA ARG A 128 -37.10 7.93 -8.11
C ARG A 128 -36.33 7.56 -9.36
N LEU A 129 -36.31 8.45 -10.36
CA LEU A 129 -35.38 8.31 -11.48
C LEU A 129 -33.94 8.57 -11.04
N VAL A 130 -33.07 7.59 -11.25
CA VAL A 130 -31.64 7.68 -10.91
C VAL A 130 -30.72 7.48 -12.11
N THR A 131 -31.26 7.61 -13.32
CA THR A 131 -30.51 7.40 -14.58
C THR A 131 -29.29 8.29 -14.68
N SER A 132 -29.41 9.58 -14.37
CA SER A 132 -28.27 10.52 -14.39
C SER A 132 -27.20 10.13 -13.37
N ARG A 133 -27.60 9.74 -12.16
CA ARG A 133 -26.67 9.26 -11.13
C ARG A 133 -25.93 8.00 -11.58
N LYS A 134 -26.66 7.03 -12.13
CA LYS A 134 -26.08 5.79 -12.67
C LYS A 134 -25.11 6.04 -13.84
N ALA A 135 -25.47 6.95 -14.72
CA ALA A 135 -24.58 7.35 -15.82
C ALA A 135 -23.25 7.96 -15.28
N VAL A 136 -23.34 8.81 -14.26
CA VAL A 136 -22.14 9.38 -13.60
C VAL A 136 -21.33 8.29 -12.88
N GLU A 137 -21.99 7.41 -12.13
CA GLU A 137 -21.32 6.27 -11.46
C GLU A 137 -20.58 5.39 -12.47
N GLN A 138 -21.24 5.00 -13.57
CA GLN A 138 -20.62 4.21 -14.64
C GLN A 138 -19.48 4.97 -15.33
N ARG A 139 -19.64 6.28 -15.56
CA ARG A 139 -18.57 7.10 -16.14
C ARG A 139 -17.36 7.20 -15.23
N LEU A 140 -17.59 7.40 -13.92
CA LEU A 140 -16.51 7.40 -12.93
C LEU A 140 -15.79 6.05 -12.86
N GLU A 141 -16.53 4.94 -12.93
CA GLU A 141 -15.96 3.59 -12.95
C GLU A 141 -15.12 3.36 -14.23
N GLN A 142 -15.62 3.82 -15.38
CA GLN A 142 -14.86 3.77 -16.63
C GLN A 142 -13.56 4.58 -16.51
N LEU A 143 -13.63 5.83 -16.06
CA LEU A 143 -12.45 6.69 -15.87
C LEU A 143 -11.45 6.14 -14.85
N ALA A 144 -11.95 5.45 -13.81
CA ALA A 144 -11.09 4.85 -12.80
C ALA A 144 -10.25 3.67 -13.33
N HIS A 145 -10.74 2.97 -14.37
CA HIS A 145 -10.15 1.69 -14.81
C HIS A 145 -9.70 1.67 -16.27
N TYR A 146 -10.22 2.53 -17.13
CA TYR A 146 -9.96 2.50 -18.57
C TYR A 146 -9.36 3.80 -19.08
N ASP A 147 -8.59 3.71 -20.16
CA ASP A 147 -8.08 4.85 -20.93
C ASP A 147 -9.17 5.38 -21.87
N GLU A 148 -9.47 6.66 -21.83
CA GLU A 148 -10.58 7.26 -22.58
C GLU A 148 -10.39 7.22 -24.10
N LEU A 149 -9.13 7.23 -24.57
CA LEU A 149 -8.84 7.26 -25.99
C LEU A 149 -8.97 5.87 -26.64
N THR A 150 -8.46 4.85 -25.96
CA THR A 150 -8.31 3.51 -26.52
C THR A 150 -9.29 2.48 -25.97
N GLY A 151 -9.93 2.75 -24.83
CA GLY A 151 -10.82 1.81 -24.14
C GLY A 151 -10.11 0.65 -23.43
N HIS A 152 -8.78 0.57 -23.50
CA HIS A 152 -8.00 -0.43 -22.77
C HIS A 152 -7.86 -0.05 -21.29
N PHE A 153 -7.36 -0.97 -20.46
CA PHE A 153 -7.06 -0.64 -19.07
C PHE A 153 -6.10 0.57 -18.99
N ASN A 154 -6.37 1.46 -18.03
CA ASN A 154 -5.42 2.51 -17.71
C ASN A 154 -4.23 1.95 -16.91
N LYS A 155 -3.18 2.77 -16.73
CA LYS A 155 -1.97 2.38 -16.01
C LYS A 155 -2.23 1.76 -14.63
N LYS A 156 -3.19 2.32 -13.88
CA LYS A 156 -3.54 1.84 -12.53
C LYS A 156 -4.12 0.43 -12.58
N ARG A 157 -5.12 0.23 -13.42
CA ARG A 157 -5.81 -1.06 -13.55
C ARG A 157 -4.91 -2.15 -14.13
N LEU A 158 -4.06 -1.80 -15.09
CA LEU A 158 -3.05 -2.70 -15.64
C LEU A 158 -2.06 -3.17 -14.55
N ARG A 159 -1.61 -2.26 -13.69
CA ARG A 159 -0.72 -2.60 -12.58
C ARG A 159 -1.39 -3.53 -11.57
N GLU A 160 -2.65 -3.27 -11.22
CA GLU A 160 -3.43 -4.15 -10.34
C GLU A 160 -3.58 -5.56 -10.94
N ALA A 161 -3.84 -5.67 -12.25
CA ALA A 161 -3.91 -6.94 -12.94
C ALA A 161 -2.55 -7.67 -12.93
N LEU A 162 -1.46 -6.95 -13.18
CA LEU A 162 -0.11 -7.50 -13.11
C LEU A 162 0.23 -8.02 -11.70
N ASP A 163 -0.12 -7.27 -10.64
CA ASP A 163 0.07 -7.70 -9.25
C ASP A 163 -0.67 -9.02 -8.95
N GLN A 164 -1.90 -9.16 -9.43
CA GLN A 164 -2.70 -10.38 -9.25
C GLN A 164 -2.08 -11.57 -9.98
N ILE A 165 -1.62 -11.37 -11.22
CA ILE A 165 -0.99 -12.41 -12.03
C ILE A 165 0.35 -12.82 -11.43
N ILE A 166 1.20 -11.88 -11.00
CA ILE A 166 2.47 -12.18 -10.30
C ILE A 166 2.21 -12.98 -9.02
N ALA A 167 1.21 -12.59 -8.21
CA ALA A 167 0.85 -13.33 -7.01
C ALA A 167 0.38 -14.76 -7.32
N GLY A 168 -0.33 -14.96 -8.43
CA GLY A 168 -0.69 -16.28 -8.96
C GLY A 168 0.56 -17.08 -9.36
N SER A 169 1.43 -16.49 -10.15
CA SER A 169 2.68 -17.05 -10.64
C SER A 169 3.61 -17.49 -9.49
N LEU A 170 3.73 -16.69 -8.44
CA LEU A 170 4.52 -17.04 -7.24
C LEU A 170 3.98 -18.27 -6.49
N ARG A 171 2.67 -18.53 -6.55
CA ARG A 171 2.05 -19.71 -5.92
C ARG A 171 2.13 -20.97 -6.77
N SER A 172 1.90 -20.83 -8.09
CA SER A 172 1.86 -21.96 -9.02
C SER A 172 3.22 -22.34 -9.61
N GLY A 173 4.18 -21.41 -9.55
CA GLY A 173 5.46 -21.55 -10.26
C GLY A 173 5.37 -21.29 -11.78
N SER A 174 4.19 -20.89 -12.29
CA SER A 174 3.99 -20.61 -13.72
C SER A 174 4.71 -19.32 -14.13
N PRO A 175 5.54 -19.33 -15.21
CA PRO A 175 6.21 -18.13 -15.69
C PRO A 175 5.24 -17.20 -16.41
N GLY A 176 5.51 -15.91 -16.37
CA GLY A 176 4.84 -14.90 -17.17
C GLY A 176 5.77 -13.78 -17.59
N ALA A 177 5.30 -12.87 -18.43
CA ALA A 177 6.10 -11.72 -18.86
C ALA A 177 5.24 -10.46 -18.97
N TYR A 178 5.85 -9.33 -18.72
CA TYR A 178 5.31 -8.02 -19.03
C TYR A 178 6.07 -7.43 -20.22
N LEU A 179 5.34 -6.93 -21.22
CA LEU A 179 5.87 -6.24 -22.37
C LEU A 179 5.54 -4.75 -22.27
N ALA A 180 6.54 -3.91 -22.30
CA ALA A 180 6.41 -2.48 -22.52
C ALA A 180 6.50 -2.22 -24.03
N VAL A 181 5.42 -1.70 -24.63
CA VAL A 181 5.31 -1.41 -26.07
C VAL A 181 5.26 0.08 -26.27
N GLY A 182 6.15 0.63 -27.06
CA GLY A 182 6.17 2.07 -27.38
C GLY A 182 5.99 2.31 -28.87
N ILE A 183 5.05 3.17 -29.26
CA ILE A 183 4.87 3.60 -30.65
C ILE A 183 6.06 4.45 -31.03
N ASP A 184 6.71 4.09 -32.14
CA ASP A 184 7.89 4.80 -32.60
C ASP A 184 7.53 6.13 -33.28
N LYS A 185 8.31 7.16 -32.96
CA LYS A 185 8.21 8.48 -33.60
C LYS A 185 6.80 9.10 -33.60
N LEU A 186 5.95 8.77 -32.60
CA LEU A 186 4.59 9.32 -32.52
C LEU A 186 4.60 10.86 -32.46
N GLY A 187 5.59 11.47 -31.80
CA GLY A 187 5.79 12.92 -31.80
C GLY A 187 5.96 13.49 -33.24
N THR A 188 6.77 12.85 -34.08
CA THR A 188 6.97 13.25 -35.47
C THR A 188 5.65 13.14 -36.28
N ILE A 189 4.84 12.10 -36.03
CA ILE A 189 3.52 11.95 -36.65
C ILE A 189 2.60 13.09 -36.20
N ASN A 190 2.62 13.41 -34.92
CA ASN A 190 1.86 14.51 -34.37
C ASN A 190 2.26 15.88 -34.96
N ASP A 191 3.55 16.13 -35.07
CA ASP A 191 4.10 17.37 -35.63
C ASP A 191 3.76 17.52 -37.11
N ALA A 192 3.76 16.42 -37.86
CA ALA A 192 3.50 16.44 -39.31
C ALA A 192 2.00 16.44 -39.67
N TYR A 193 1.16 15.73 -38.92
CA TYR A 193 -0.23 15.44 -39.27
C TYR A 193 -1.26 15.87 -38.21
N GLY A 194 -0.79 16.39 -37.08
CA GLY A 194 -1.62 16.91 -35.98
C GLY A 194 -2.15 15.79 -35.04
N TYR A 195 -2.68 16.23 -33.89
CA TYR A 195 -3.11 15.37 -32.78
C TYR A 195 -4.16 14.31 -33.19
N LYS A 196 -5.10 14.65 -34.08
CA LYS A 196 -6.15 13.71 -34.52
C LYS A 196 -5.58 12.51 -35.29
N ALA A 197 -4.52 12.73 -36.08
CA ALA A 197 -3.85 11.64 -36.78
C ALA A 197 -3.05 10.76 -35.80
N ALA A 198 -2.36 11.37 -34.83
CA ALA A 198 -1.67 10.66 -33.78
C ALA A 198 -2.63 9.83 -32.91
N ASP A 199 -3.80 10.36 -32.55
CA ASP A 199 -4.84 9.64 -31.82
C ASP A 199 -5.35 8.44 -32.62
N SER A 200 -5.58 8.59 -33.94
CA SER A 200 -5.97 7.48 -34.82
C SER A 200 -4.91 6.37 -34.82
N VAL A 201 -3.62 6.74 -34.84
CA VAL A 201 -2.51 5.77 -34.74
C VAL A 201 -2.53 5.04 -33.40
N ILE A 202 -2.70 5.74 -32.28
CA ILE A 202 -2.77 5.13 -30.95
C ILE A 202 -3.93 4.13 -30.87
N ILE A 203 -5.12 4.53 -31.34
CA ILE A 203 -6.32 3.67 -31.32
C ILE A 203 -6.10 2.40 -32.14
N GLU A 204 -5.64 2.53 -33.39
CA GLU A 204 -5.45 1.39 -34.28
C GLU A 204 -4.33 0.47 -33.79
N VAL A 205 -3.22 1.02 -33.25
CA VAL A 205 -2.19 0.19 -32.61
C VAL A 205 -2.81 -0.63 -31.47
N GLY A 206 -3.60 -0.02 -30.59
CA GLY A 206 -4.29 -0.74 -29.52
C GLY A 206 -5.15 -1.89 -30.05
N GLN A 207 -5.94 -1.65 -31.10
CA GLN A 207 -6.77 -2.68 -31.74
C GLN A 207 -5.93 -3.81 -32.38
N ARG A 208 -4.78 -3.49 -32.95
CA ARG A 208 -3.85 -4.51 -33.48
C ARG A 208 -3.23 -5.35 -32.37
N LEU A 209 -2.93 -4.74 -31.23
CA LEU A 209 -2.50 -5.49 -30.04
C LEU A 209 -3.56 -6.50 -29.61
N ASP A 210 -4.83 -6.08 -29.51
CA ASP A 210 -5.93 -6.99 -29.13
C ASP A 210 -6.03 -8.21 -30.04
N ARG A 211 -5.88 -8.03 -31.36
CA ARG A 211 -5.92 -9.11 -32.35
C ARG A 211 -4.74 -10.10 -32.21
N CYS A 212 -3.66 -9.68 -31.55
CA CYS A 212 -2.46 -10.51 -31.33
C CYS A 212 -2.52 -11.32 -30.04
N LEU A 213 -3.35 -10.92 -29.08
CA LEU A 213 -3.35 -11.42 -27.70
C LEU A 213 -4.40 -12.53 -27.50
N ARG A 214 -4.17 -13.35 -26.47
CA ARG A 214 -5.11 -14.38 -26.02
C ARG A 214 -6.09 -13.76 -25.00
N VAL A 215 -7.19 -14.46 -24.73
CA VAL A 215 -8.18 -14.05 -23.71
C VAL A 215 -7.56 -13.96 -22.30
N SER A 216 -6.50 -14.74 -22.03
CA SER A 216 -5.77 -14.71 -20.76
C SER A 216 -4.80 -13.54 -20.61
N ASP A 217 -4.44 -12.90 -21.72
CA ASP A 217 -3.48 -11.80 -21.73
C ASP A 217 -4.19 -10.48 -21.44
N VAL A 218 -3.49 -9.55 -20.87
CA VAL A 218 -4.05 -8.26 -20.48
C VAL A 218 -3.28 -7.14 -21.17
N VAL A 219 -4.02 -6.21 -21.78
CA VAL A 219 -3.45 -5.01 -22.40
C VAL A 219 -3.97 -3.75 -21.71
N GLY A 220 -3.11 -2.76 -21.56
CA GLY A 220 -3.46 -1.45 -21.03
C GLY A 220 -2.59 -0.35 -21.62
N ARG A 221 -3.12 0.87 -21.64
CA ARG A 221 -2.35 2.05 -22.02
C ARG A 221 -1.73 2.69 -20.80
N VAL A 222 -0.41 2.81 -20.80
CA VAL A 222 0.36 3.36 -19.67
C VAL A 222 0.43 4.89 -19.74
N GLY A 223 0.29 5.46 -20.93
CA GLY A 223 0.24 6.89 -21.19
C GLY A 223 1.04 7.30 -22.44
N GLY A 224 0.71 8.40 -23.06
CA GLY A 224 1.36 8.91 -24.26
C GLY A 224 1.39 7.88 -25.40
N ASP A 225 2.60 7.52 -25.85
CA ASP A 225 2.89 6.53 -26.87
C ASP A 225 3.00 5.08 -26.37
N ARG A 226 2.59 4.78 -25.11
CA ARG A 226 2.96 3.54 -24.45
C ARG A 226 1.80 2.65 -24.08
N PHE A 227 1.93 1.36 -24.42
CA PHE A 227 1.09 0.27 -23.96
C PHE A 227 1.89 -0.68 -23.08
N GLY A 228 1.19 -1.37 -22.18
CA GLY A 228 1.71 -2.48 -21.41
C GLY A 228 0.88 -3.73 -21.67
N ILE A 229 1.55 -4.87 -21.81
CA ILE A 229 0.90 -6.17 -22.03
C ILE A 229 1.40 -7.14 -20.96
N VAL A 230 0.48 -7.85 -20.34
CA VAL A 230 0.78 -8.93 -19.40
C VAL A 230 0.47 -10.26 -20.08
N LEU A 231 1.49 -11.06 -20.30
CA LEU A 231 1.37 -12.43 -20.81
C LEU A 231 1.37 -13.39 -19.62
N ALA A 232 0.21 -13.97 -19.32
CA ALA A 232 0.07 -14.97 -18.27
C ALA A 232 0.50 -16.35 -18.80
N ASP A 233 1.05 -17.20 -17.92
CA ASP A 233 1.50 -18.57 -18.26
C ASP A 233 2.32 -18.62 -19.56
N CYS A 234 3.31 -17.73 -19.67
CA CYS A 234 4.12 -17.56 -20.86
C CYS A 234 5.60 -17.83 -20.56
N ALA A 235 6.13 -18.92 -21.08
CA ALA A 235 7.55 -19.23 -21.01
C ALA A 235 8.40 -18.24 -21.83
N GLU A 236 9.63 -17.98 -21.43
CA GLU A 236 10.53 -16.99 -22.05
C GLU A 236 10.63 -17.15 -23.59
N GLN A 237 10.69 -18.37 -24.06
CA GLN A 237 10.74 -18.69 -25.50
C GLN A 237 9.51 -18.18 -26.28
N ASN A 238 8.33 -18.17 -25.65
CA ASN A 238 7.09 -17.75 -26.26
C ASN A 238 6.90 -16.22 -26.23
N VAL A 239 7.63 -15.52 -25.36
CA VAL A 239 7.61 -14.06 -25.28
C VAL A 239 8.15 -13.44 -26.56
N ALA A 240 9.26 -13.95 -27.09
CA ALA A 240 9.83 -13.49 -28.36
C ALA A 240 8.84 -13.69 -29.52
N VAL A 241 8.17 -14.84 -29.60
CA VAL A 241 7.18 -15.13 -30.63
C VAL A 241 5.98 -14.16 -30.54
N ALA A 242 5.50 -13.86 -29.32
CA ALA A 242 4.43 -12.89 -29.11
C ALA A 242 4.87 -11.48 -29.54
N ALA A 243 6.08 -11.08 -29.19
CA ALA A 243 6.65 -9.78 -29.56
C ALA A 243 6.81 -9.62 -31.08
N GLU A 244 7.33 -10.63 -31.77
CA GLU A 244 7.46 -10.62 -33.25
C GLU A 244 6.11 -10.54 -33.95
N LYS A 245 5.09 -11.25 -33.42
CA LYS A 245 3.74 -11.18 -33.94
C LYS A 245 3.17 -9.75 -33.82
N ILE A 246 3.42 -9.09 -32.70
CA ILE A 246 2.99 -7.70 -32.47
C ILE A 246 3.72 -6.74 -33.40
N LEU A 247 5.05 -6.83 -33.53
CA LEU A 247 5.84 -6.01 -34.45
C LEU A 247 5.31 -6.11 -35.87
N SER A 248 5.12 -7.34 -36.35
CA SER A 248 4.58 -7.60 -37.70
C SER A 248 3.17 -7.05 -37.88
N ALA A 249 2.27 -7.24 -36.90
CA ALA A 249 0.90 -6.79 -37.00
C ALA A 249 0.77 -5.26 -37.05
N VAL A 250 1.69 -4.55 -36.40
CA VAL A 250 1.67 -3.08 -36.41
C VAL A 250 2.29 -2.51 -37.68
N SER A 251 3.42 -3.06 -38.16
CA SER A 251 4.20 -2.49 -39.27
C SER A 251 3.70 -2.86 -40.67
N GLN A 252 3.05 -4.04 -40.84
CA GLN A 252 2.72 -4.57 -42.17
C GLN A 252 1.69 -3.74 -42.95
N VAL A 253 0.76 -3.10 -42.29
CA VAL A 253 -0.35 -2.37 -42.96
C VAL A 253 -0.37 -0.93 -42.46
N PRO A 254 -0.46 0.06 -43.37
CA PRO A 254 -0.59 1.44 -42.96
C PRO A 254 -1.86 1.65 -42.12
N ILE A 255 -1.85 2.66 -41.30
CA ILE A 255 -2.97 3.05 -40.44
C ILE A 255 -3.72 4.18 -41.13
N ASP A 256 -5.00 4.00 -41.38
CA ASP A 256 -5.85 5.03 -41.95
C ASP A 256 -6.09 6.15 -40.92
N THR A 257 -5.74 7.37 -41.27
CA THR A 257 -5.93 8.54 -40.44
C THR A 257 -6.71 9.63 -41.19
N VAL A 258 -7.17 10.64 -40.48
CA VAL A 258 -7.83 11.80 -41.08
C VAL A 258 -6.94 12.57 -42.08
N ALA A 259 -5.63 12.36 -42.00
CA ALA A 259 -4.62 13.00 -42.89
C ALA A 259 -4.14 12.05 -44.00
N GLY A 260 -4.70 10.85 -44.10
CA GLY A 260 -4.30 9.78 -45.02
C GLY A 260 -3.59 8.60 -44.32
N PRO A 261 -3.13 7.62 -45.09
CA PRO A 261 -2.48 6.44 -44.54
C PRO A 261 -1.10 6.77 -43.96
N VAL A 262 -0.83 6.33 -42.70
CA VAL A 262 0.44 6.52 -41.99
C VAL A 262 1.04 5.17 -41.64
N TYR A 263 2.34 4.99 -41.91
CA TYR A 263 3.08 3.82 -41.44
C TYR A 263 3.61 4.09 -40.03
N ALA A 264 3.32 3.16 -39.12
CA ALA A 264 3.80 3.20 -37.75
C ALA A 264 4.52 1.91 -37.40
N THR A 265 5.53 1.99 -36.56
CA THR A 265 6.22 0.84 -35.96
C THR A 265 6.15 0.95 -34.43
N VAL A 266 6.45 -0.13 -33.76
CA VAL A 266 6.57 -0.18 -32.30
C VAL A 266 7.89 -0.77 -31.89
N SER A 267 8.42 -0.32 -30.77
CA SER A 267 9.53 -0.98 -30.08
C SER A 267 8.99 -1.68 -28.85
N ILE A 268 9.56 -2.84 -28.52
CA ILE A 268 9.06 -3.69 -27.43
C ILE A 268 10.21 -4.04 -26.49
N GLY A 269 10.01 -3.82 -25.19
CA GLY A 269 10.87 -4.35 -24.13
C GLY A 269 10.10 -5.33 -23.26
N SER A 270 10.71 -6.42 -22.79
CA SER A 270 10.04 -7.34 -21.88
C SER A 270 10.82 -7.63 -20.62
N ALA A 271 10.09 -7.98 -19.55
CA ALA A 271 10.65 -8.55 -18.33
C ALA A 271 9.82 -9.76 -17.90
N ALA A 272 10.50 -10.85 -17.54
CA ALA A 272 9.87 -12.09 -17.07
C ALA A 272 9.63 -12.05 -15.56
N PHE A 273 8.53 -12.63 -15.12
CA PHE A 273 8.24 -12.85 -13.71
C PHE A 273 7.84 -14.32 -13.45
N PRO A 274 8.09 -14.85 -12.25
CA PRO A 274 8.72 -14.24 -11.08
C PRO A 274 10.25 -14.26 -11.10
N GLU A 275 10.89 -14.70 -12.21
CA GLU A 275 12.33 -14.93 -12.28
C GLU A 275 13.14 -13.63 -12.20
N GLN A 276 12.80 -12.62 -13.00
CA GLN A 276 13.54 -11.35 -13.06
C GLN A 276 13.01 -10.32 -12.08
N ALA A 277 11.71 -10.34 -11.79
CA ALA A 277 11.06 -9.46 -10.82
C ALA A 277 9.86 -10.14 -10.14
N LYS A 278 9.59 -9.76 -8.89
CA LYS A 278 8.49 -10.31 -8.07
C LYS A 278 7.41 -9.29 -7.72
N THR A 279 7.58 -8.04 -8.14
CA THR A 279 6.61 -6.95 -7.95
C THR A 279 6.24 -6.36 -9.31
N SER A 280 5.03 -5.83 -9.42
CA SER A 280 4.61 -5.12 -10.64
C SER A 280 5.49 -3.92 -10.94
N HIS A 281 5.90 -3.20 -9.90
CA HIS A 281 6.77 -2.03 -10.04
C HIS A 281 8.10 -2.40 -10.72
N ASP A 282 8.80 -3.39 -10.18
CA ASP A 282 10.10 -3.82 -10.72
C ASP A 282 9.95 -4.43 -12.12
N THR A 283 8.92 -5.26 -12.32
CA THR A 283 8.67 -5.88 -13.63
C THR A 283 8.45 -4.82 -14.72
N MET A 284 7.64 -3.80 -14.43
CA MET A 284 7.41 -2.70 -15.36
C MET A 284 8.67 -1.88 -15.59
N ALA A 285 9.46 -1.60 -14.55
CA ALA A 285 10.71 -0.82 -14.66
C ALA A 285 11.77 -1.55 -15.50
N LEU A 286 11.91 -2.86 -15.33
CA LEU A 286 12.84 -3.67 -16.13
C LEU A 286 12.42 -3.71 -17.61
N ALA A 287 11.13 -3.89 -17.90
CA ALA A 287 10.62 -3.89 -19.27
C ALA A 287 10.76 -2.51 -19.94
N GLU A 288 10.57 -1.42 -19.18
CA GLU A 288 10.82 -0.06 -19.69
C GLU A 288 12.31 0.19 -19.99
N THR A 289 13.22 -0.37 -19.19
CA THR A 289 14.65 -0.33 -19.45
C THR A 289 14.97 -1.05 -20.77
N ALA A 290 14.40 -2.23 -20.98
CA ALA A 290 14.55 -2.99 -22.21
C ALA A 290 13.91 -2.28 -23.42
N LEU A 291 12.76 -1.61 -23.25
CA LEU A 291 12.14 -0.78 -24.29
C LEU A 291 13.03 0.40 -24.69
N ALA A 292 13.67 1.06 -23.72
CA ALA A 292 14.62 2.14 -24.00
C ALA A 292 15.83 1.63 -24.79
N GLU A 293 16.27 0.39 -24.55
CA GLU A 293 17.32 -0.28 -25.32
C GLU A 293 16.85 -0.58 -26.74
N ALA A 294 15.63 -1.11 -26.93
CA ALA A 294 15.04 -1.34 -28.24
C ALA A 294 14.97 -0.04 -29.06
N LYS A 295 14.52 1.06 -28.43
CA LYS A 295 14.48 2.39 -29.09
C LYS A 295 15.88 2.91 -29.48
N ARG A 296 16.93 2.57 -28.71
CA ARG A 296 18.34 2.90 -29.03
C ARG A 296 18.95 1.98 -30.10
N ALA A 297 18.57 0.72 -30.13
CA ALA A 297 19.05 -0.27 -31.08
C ALA A 297 18.56 -0.07 -32.53
N GLY A 298 17.70 0.94 -32.77
CA GLY A 298 17.21 1.28 -34.11
C GLY A 298 15.70 1.33 -34.23
N ARG A 299 14.96 1.02 -33.17
CA ARG A 299 13.49 0.91 -33.13
C ARG A 299 12.98 -0.29 -33.94
N ASP A 300 11.65 -0.43 -34.03
CA ASP A 300 10.98 -1.53 -34.75
C ASP A 300 11.59 -2.90 -34.39
N CYS A 301 11.84 -3.13 -33.11
CA CYS A 301 12.48 -4.34 -32.64
C CYS A 301 12.03 -4.71 -31.23
N PHE A 302 12.29 -5.97 -30.87
CA PHE A 302 12.08 -6.53 -29.55
C PHE A 302 13.42 -6.74 -28.83
N VAL A 303 13.49 -6.27 -27.59
CA VAL A 303 14.62 -6.50 -26.68
C VAL A 303 14.09 -7.08 -25.38
N PRO A 304 14.43 -8.32 -25.02
CA PRO A 304 14.14 -8.84 -23.69
C PRO A 304 15.10 -8.22 -22.67
N TYR A 305 14.61 -7.91 -21.47
CA TYR A 305 15.49 -7.54 -20.37
C TYR A 305 16.44 -8.70 -20.07
N ARG A 306 17.72 -8.45 -20.16
CA ARG A 306 18.75 -9.41 -19.81
C ARG A 306 19.46 -8.94 -18.55
N MET A 307 19.30 -9.74 -17.49
CA MET A 307 20.06 -9.50 -16.27
C MET A 307 21.55 -9.62 -16.59
N SER A 308 22.34 -8.61 -16.23
CA SER A 308 23.79 -8.69 -16.42
C SER A 308 24.37 -9.87 -15.63
N GLU A 309 25.51 -10.40 -16.05
CA GLU A 309 26.24 -11.45 -15.33
C GLU A 309 26.53 -11.06 -13.88
N GLU A 310 26.82 -9.79 -13.66
CA GLU A 310 27.04 -9.23 -12.33
C GLU A 310 25.75 -9.19 -11.47
N GLN A 311 24.61 -8.86 -12.06
CA GLN A 311 23.31 -8.93 -11.38
C GLN A 311 22.91 -10.37 -11.06
N ARG A 312 23.12 -11.32 -11.99
CA ARG A 312 22.92 -12.76 -11.74
C ARG A 312 23.81 -13.28 -10.63
N ARG A 313 25.06 -12.82 -10.58
CA ARG A 313 26.02 -13.19 -9.53
C ARG A 313 25.57 -12.64 -8.17
N ARG A 314 25.13 -11.38 -8.11
CA ARG A 314 24.57 -10.78 -6.89
C ARG A 314 23.32 -11.52 -6.42
N HIS A 315 22.41 -11.87 -7.31
CA HIS A 315 21.18 -12.61 -6.97
C HIS A 315 21.49 -14.01 -6.42
N ARG A 316 22.37 -14.77 -7.09
CA ARG A 316 22.83 -16.08 -6.61
C ARG A 316 23.54 -15.98 -5.26
N HIS A 317 24.36 -14.96 -5.09
CA HIS A 317 25.04 -14.70 -3.81
C HIS A 317 24.03 -14.39 -2.69
N GLY A 318 23.04 -13.57 -2.97
CA GLY A 318 21.96 -13.25 -2.00
C GLY A 318 21.16 -14.48 -1.57
N LEU A 319 20.78 -15.36 -2.51
CA LEU A 319 20.08 -16.61 -2.21
C LEU A 319 20.93 -17.54 -1.33
N ALA A 320 22.20 -17.77 -1.72
CA ALA A 320 23.12 -18.59 -0.93
C ALA A 320 23.36 -18.02 0.48
N LEU A 321 23.41 -16.70 0.60
CA LEU A 321 23.54 -16.03 1.89
C LEU A 321 22.30 -16.20 2.75
N GLY A 322 21.10 -16.09 2.16
CA GLY A 322 19.82 -16.34 2.84
C GLY A 322 19.73 -17.77 3.42
N GLU A 323 20.13 -18.78 2.64
CA GLU A 323 20.20 -20.17 3.10
C GLU A 323 21.17 -20.35 4.28
N ARG A 324 22.35 -19.69 4.20
CA ARG A 324 23.35 -19.72 5.28
C ARG A 324 22.80 -19.12 6.58
N VAL A 325 22.10 -17.98 6.49
CA VAL A 325 21.52 -17.33 7.65
C VAL A 325 20.37 -18.16 8.25
N GLN A 326 19.50 -18.75 7.43
CA GLN A 326 18.46 -19.66 7.92
C GLN A 326 19.04 -20.87 8.65
N ARG A 327 20.14 -21.43 8.15
CA ARG A 327 20.85 -22.52 8.81
C ARG A 327 21.47 -22.05 10.11
N ALA A 328 22.12 -20.89 10.12
CA ALA A 328 22.71 -20.30 11.32
C ALA A 328 21.66 -20.02 12.40
N LEU A 329 20.45 -19.56 12.02
CA LEU A 329 19.34 -19.38 12.94
C LEU A 329 18.92 -20.70 13.61
N LYS A 330 18.76 -21.77 12.82
CA LYS A 330 18.39 -23.12 13.34
C LYS A 330 19.46 -23.73 14.25
N GLU A 331 20.70 -23.43 13.99
CA GLU A 331 21.87 -23.95 14.71
C GLU A 331 22.33 -23.04 15.85
N ASN A 332 21.58 -21.99 16.19
CA ASN A 332 21.92 -20.99 17.21
C ASN A 332 23.28 -20.32 16.99
N ARG A 333 23.69 -20.14 15.73
CA ARG A 333 24.94 -19.47 15.33
C ARG A 333 24.76 -17.98 15.05
N LEU A 334 23.57 -17.41 15.33
CA LEU A 334 23.36 -15.99 15.41
C LEU A 334 23.66 -15.52 16.84
N VAL A 335 24.54 -14.54 16.98
CA VAL A 335 25.03 -14.06 18.28
C VAL A 335 25.01 -12.53 18.29
N PHE A 336 25.06 -11.93 19.50
CA PHE A 336 25.24 -10.49 19.65
C PHE A 336 26.71 -10.15 19.84
N ALA A 337 27.14 -9.07 19.21
CA ALA A 337 28.28 -8.28 19.64
C ALA A 337 27.73 -7.03 20.34
N TYR A 338 28.26 -6.72 21.50
CA TYR A 338 27.79 -5.63 22.35
C TYR A 338 28.73 -4.43 22.21
N GLN A 339 28.16 -3.27 21.92
CA GLN A 339 28.89 -2.01 21.87
C GLN A 339 28.36 -1.04 22.92
N PRO A 340 29.24 -0.44 23.75
CA PRO A 340 28.78 0.45 24.79
C PRO A 340 28.33 1.80 24.23
N VAL A 341 27.23 2.32 24.78
CA VAL A 341 26.78 3.72 24.67
C VAL A 341 26.99 4.35 26.03
N VAL A 342 27.81 5.38 26.07
CA VAL A 342 28.27 5.97 27.32
C VAL A 342 27.70 7.38 27.51
N SER A 343 27.50 7.78 28.77
CA SER A 343 27.17 9.16 29.12
C SER A 343 28.32 10.10 28.73
N ALA A 344 28.01 11.16 28.01
CA ALA A 344 29.01 12.18 27.64
C ALA A 344 29.60 12.89 28.85
N GLU A 345 28.85 13.01 29.94
CA GLU A 345 29.27 13.68 31.18
C GLU A 345 30.13 12.79 32.06
N THR A 346 29.67 11.55 32.35
CA THR A 346 30.31 10.67 33.33
C THR A 346 31.22 9.61 32.72
N GLY A 347 31.05 9.29 31.43
CA GLY A 347 31.73 8.21 30.77
C GLY A 347 31.21 6.80 31.16
N GLU A 348 30.19 6.72 32.00
CA GLU A 348 29.56 5.45 32.41
C GLU A 348 28.68 4.91 31.30
N VAL A 349 28.57 3.58 31.20
CA VAL A 349 27.73 2.90 30.22
C VAL A 349 26.26 3.01 30.61
N ASP A 350 25.42 3.65 29.77
CA ASP A 350 23.96 3.69 29.93
C ASP A 350 23.32 2.42 29.42
N PHE A 351 23.67 2.00 28.20
CA PHE A 351 23.23 0.74 27.63
C PHE A 351 24.27 0.17 26.66
N SER A 352 24.08 -1.07 26.24
CA SER A 352 24.89 -1.70 25.21
C SER A 352 24.04 -2.01 23.99
N GLU A 353 24.47 -1.57 22.81
CA GLU A 353 23.81 -1.93 21.55
C GLU A 353 24.16 -3.37 21.18
N CYS A 354 23.14 -4.16 20.85
CA CYS A 354 23.22 -5.54 20.39
C CYS A 354 23.34 -5.59 18.87
N LEU A 355 24.54 -5.64 18.38
CA LEU A 355 24.84 -5.75 16.96
C LEU A 355 24.84 -7.23 16.53
N LEU A 356 23.87 -7.63 15.71
CA LEU A 356 23.75 -9.02 15.25
C LEU A 356 25.01 -9.46 14.49
N ARG A 357 25.43 -10.68 14.73
CA ARG A 357 26.57 -11.36 14.08
C ARG A 357 26.18 -12.78 13.71
N MET A 358 26.67 -13.29 12.62
CA MET A 358 26.55 -14.70 12.25
C MET A 358 27.92 -15.38 12.42
N VAL A 359 27.94 -16.47 13.16
CA VAL A 359 29.10 -17.35 13.22
C VAL A 359 29.02 -18.30 12.03
N ALA A 360 29.91 -18.15 11.08
CA ALA A 360 29.98 -19.01 9.89
C ALA A 360 30.45 -20.44 10.26
N GLU A 361 30.31 -21.38 9.35
CA GLU A 361 30.69 -22.79 9.59
C GLU A 361 32.21 -22.94 9.84
N ASP A 362 33.01 -22.04 9.30
CA ASP A 362 34.47 -21.96 9.52
C ASP A 362 34.87 -21.19 10.80
N GLY A 363 33.89 -20.77 11.62
CA GLY A 363 34.08 -19.99 12.82
C GLY A 363 34.26 -18.48 12.62
N LYS A 364 34.29 -18.00 11.39
CA LYS A 364 34.37 -16.56 11.12
C LYS A 364 33.11 -15.83 11.59
N ILE A 365 33.31 -14.62 12.11
CA ILE A 365 32.24 -13.72 12.48
C ILE A 365 31.88 -12.83 11.27
N VAL A 366 30.62 -12.91 10.86
CA VAL A 366 30.05 -12.14 9.76
C VAL A 366 29.17 -11.03 10.34
N PRO A 367 29.46 -9.75 10.07
CA PRO A 367 28.65 -8.65 10.58
C PRO A 367 27.27 -8.59 9.89
N ALA A 368 26.29 -7.98 10.58
CA ALA A 368 24.91 -7.84 10.09
C ALA A 368 24.84 -7.11 8.74
N GLY A 369 25.64 -6.09 8.52
CA GLY A 369 25.70 -5.33 7.27
C GLY A 369 25.96 -6.18 6.04
N ASP A 370 26.64 -7.33 6.19
CA ASP A 370 26.98 -8.22 5.07
C ASP A 370 25.80 -9.12 4.65
N PHE A 371 24.74 -9.30 5.50
CA PHE A 371 23.67 -10.24 5.21
C PHE A 371 22.26 -9.70 5.40
N VAL A 372 22.03 -8.67 6.20
CA VAL A 372 20.68 -8.15 6.51
C VAL A 372 19.97 -7.69 5.24
N ALA A 373 20.61 -6.93 4.36
CA ALA A 373 20.02 -6.45 3.12
C ALA A 373 19.54 -7.61 2.21
N ALA A 374 20.30 -8.72 2.14
CA ALA A 374 19.90 -9.90 1.38
C ALA A 374 18.68 -10.60 2.00
N ILE A 375 18.59 -10.65 3.33
CA ILE A 375 17.48 -11.27 4.05
C ILE A 375 16.21 -10.45 3.94
N GLU A 376 16.30 -9.12 3.94
CA GLU A 376 15.18 -8.22 3.70
C GLU A 376 14.59 -8.45 2.30
N GLN A 377 15.44 -8.52 1.26
CA GLN A 377 15.01 -8.82 -0.10
C GLN A 377 14.34 -10.19 -0.23
N LEU A 378 14.78 -11.18 0.56
CA LEU A 378 14.20 -12.53 0.59
C LEU A 378 12.95 -12.64 1.49
N GLY A 379 12.60 -11.59 2.24
CA GLY A 379 11.41 -11.57 3.11
C GLY A 379 11.57 -12.32 4.43
N PHE A 380 12.80 -12.69 4.84
CA PHE A 380 13.06 -13.45 6.07
C PHE A 380 13.40 -12.58 7.29
N ILE A 381 13.53 -11.27 7.10
CA ILE A 381 14.00 -10.36 8.15
C ILE A 381 13.11 -10.43 9.42
N ARG A 382 11.80 -10.62 9.29
CA ARG A 382 10.89 -10.74 10.43
C ARG A 382 11.21 -11.90 11.38
N LEU A 383 11.74 -13.00 10.83
CA LEU A 383 12.19 -14.14 11.64
C LEU A 383 13.44 -13.79 12.43
N ILE A 384 14.33 -13.01 11.82
CA ILE A 384 15.56 -12.55 12.48
C ILE A 384 15.23 -11.54 13.56
N ASP A 385 14.38 -10.53 13.27
CA ASP A 385 13.96 -9.54 14.26
C ASP A 385 13.23 -10.19 15.45
N ARG A 386 12.49 -11.28 15.19
CA ARG A 386 11.89 -12.07 16.27
C ARG A 386 12.94 -12.77 17.13
N TYR A 387 13.95 -13.37 16.51
CA TYR A 387 15.04 -14.00 17.23
C TYR A 387 15.84 -12.97 18.07
N VAL A 388 16.11 -11.78 17.49
CA VAL A 388 16.79 -10.68 18.18
C VAL A 388 16.01 -10.26 19.41
N LEU A 389 14.69 -10.06 19.28
CA LEU A 389 13.82 -9.72 20.39
C LEU A 389 13.87 -10.78 21.51
N ASP A 390 13.62 -12.05 21.16
CA ASP A 390 13.57 -13.12 22.14
C ASP A 390 14.87 -13.26 22.90
N LYS A 391 16.02 -13.11 22.20
CA LYS A 391 17.35 -13.15 22.79
C LYS A 391 17.67 -11.94 23.66
N ALA A 392 17.33 -10.72 23.23
CA ALA A 392 17.52 -9.51 24.02
C ALA A 392 16.69 -9.55 25.33
N VAL A 393 15.43 -9.97 25.25
CA VAL A 393 14.55 -10.15 26.42
C VAL A 393 15.12 -11.17 27.39
N GLN A 394 15.63 -12.29 26.89
CA GLN A 394 16.24 -13.32 27.72
C GLN A 394 17.47 -12.77 28.47
N GLU A 395 18.38 -12.11 27.76
CA GLU A 395 19.60 -11.54 28.33
C GLU A 395 19.33 -10.50 29.42
N VAL A 396 18.38 -9.59 29.15
CA VAL A 396 17.98 -8.56 30.14
C VAL A 396 17.29 -9.20 31.35
N ALA A 397 16.51 -10.27 31.16
CA ALA A 397 15.87 -10.99 32.27
C ALA A 397 16.90 -11.72 33.15
N GLU A 398 17.94 -12.31 32.56
CA GLU A 398 19.00 -13.02 33.26
C GLU A 398 19.97 -12.07 34.00
N HIS A 399 20.09 -10.82 33.56
CA HIS A 399 21.04 -9.85 34.09
C HIS A 399 20.36 -8.54 34.57
N PRO A 400 19.94 -8.43 35.83
CA PRO A 400 19.16 -7.29 36.36
C PRO A 400 19.86 -5.92 36.31
N GLY A 401 21.02 -5.72 35.96
CA GLY A 401 21.70 -4.43 35.84
C GLY A 401 21.98 -3.99 34.40
N VAL A 402 21.49 -4.79 33.41
CA VAL A 402 21.84 -4.59 32.01
C VAL A 402 20.69 -3.96 31.25
N THR A 403 21.01 -2.94 30.47
CA THR A 403 20.12 -2.32 29.48
C THR A 403 20.67 -2.60 28.09
N LEU A 404 19.83 -3.06 27.18
CA LEU A 404 20.22 -3.45 25.82
C LEU A 404 19.43 -2.69 24.77
N GLY A 405 20.15 -2.13 23.77
CA GLY A 405 19.58 -1.62 22.53
C GLY A 405 19.64 -2.68 21.43
N PHE A 406 18.66 -2.70 20.55
CA PHE A 406 18.69 -3.57 19.36
C PHE A 406 17.90 -2.98 18.21
N ASN A 407 18.42 -3.21 17.02
CA ASN A 407 17.84 -2.77 15.76
C ASN A 407 16.72 -3.68 15.29
N ILE A 408 15.69 -3.08 14.70
CA ILE A 408 14.62 -3.77 13.96
C ILE A 408 14.48 -3.20 12.56
N SER A 409 14.04 -4.04 11.63
CA SER A 409 13.80 -3.63 10.24
C SER A 409 12.52 -2.81 10.07
N GLY A 410 12.46 -2.00 9.02
CA GLY A 410 11.25 -1.26 8.66
C GLY A 410 10.04 -2.14 8.34
N LEU A 411 10.28 -3.34 7.81
CA LEU A 411 9.22 -4.33 7.56
C LEU A 411 8.60 -4.85 8.86
N THR A 412 9.36 -4.86 9.94
CA THR A 412 8.91 -5.27 11.28
C THR A 412 8.18 -4.14 12.00
N ALA A 413 8.62 -2.90 11.84
CA ALA A 413 7.98 -1.73 12.43
C ALA A 413 6.52 -1.52 11.97
N THR A 414 6.14 -2.09 10.80
CA THR A 414 4.76 -2.08 10.29
C THR A 414 4.02 -3.41 10.49
N ASP A 415 4.63 -4.40 11.17
CA ASP A 415 4.05 -5.73 11.34
C ASP A 415 3.25 -5.88 12.64
N ARG A 416 1.93 -5.95 12.50
CA ARG A 416 1.01 -6.15 13.64
C ARG A 416 1.19 -7.50 14.36
N SER A 417 1.73 -8.51 13.67
CA SER A 417 1.95 -9.82 14.30
C SER A 417 3.15 -9.79 15.23
N TRP A 418 4.21 -9.10 14.83
CA TRP A 418 5.38 -8.86 15.65
C TRP A 418 5.04 -8.00 16.88
N LEU A 419 4.25 -6.93 16.68
CA LEU A 419 3.80 -6.06 17.78
C LEU A 419 2.96 -6.81 18.81
N ARG A 420 2.09 -7.72 18.38
CA ARG A 420 1.37 -8.62 19.30
C ARG A 420 2.32 -9.55 20.07
N ALA A 421 3.35 -10.02 19.41
CA ALA A 421 4.32 -10.92 20.01
C ALA A 421 5.11 -10.22 21.12
N ILE A 422 5.68 -9.03 20.88
CA ILE A 422 6.40 -8.26 21.91
C ILE A 422 5.47 -7.88 23.06
N THR A 423 4.23 -7.47 22.76
CA THR A 423 3.22 -7.18 23.77
C THR A 423 2.97 -8.39 24.68
N SER A 424 2.82 -9.58 24.10
CA SER A 424 2.62 -10.82 24.86
C SER A 424 3.80 -11.16 25.78
N ILE A 425 5.02 -10.87 25.32
CA ILE A 425 6.25 -11.16 26.07
C ILE A 425 6.44 -10.16 27.23
N LEU A 426 6.20 -8.88 26.99
CA LEU A 426 6.56 -7.81 27.91
C LEU A 426 5.43 -7.36 28.84
N LYS A 427 4.17 -7.60 28.50
CA LYS A 427 2.98 -7.13 29.26
C LYS A 427 3.06 -7.37 30.77
N ASN A 428 3.69 -8.46 31.18
CA ASN A 428 3.81 -8.83 32.59
C ASN A 428 5.27 -8.76 33.09
N ARG A 429 6.15 -8.06 32.37
CA ARG A 429 7.58 -7.94 32.67
C ARG A 429 8.09 -6.49 32.59
N PRO A 430 7.51 -5.54 33.35
CA PRO A 430 7.89 -4.13 33.25
C PRO A 430 9.38 -3.92 33.57
N ASN A 431 9.95 -4.70 34.48
CA ASN A 431 11.39 -4.67 34.84
C ASN A 431 12.32 -5.13 33.70
N VAL A 432 11.79 -5.79 32.65
CA VAL A 432 12.53 -6.12 31.44
C VAL A 432 12.31 -5.04 30.40
N ALA A 433 11.05 -4.62 30.20
CA ALA A 433 10.68 -3.66 29.19
C ALA A 433 11.44 -2.31 29.34
N ASN A 434 11.55 -1.78 30.54
CA ASN A 434 12.22 -0.50 30.82
C ASN A 434 13.76 -0.53 30.63
N ARG A 435 14.31 -1.70 30.35
CA ARG A 435 15.73 -1.92 30.03
C ARG A 435 15.97 -2.37 28.60
N LEU A 436 14.97 -2.20 27.74
CA LEU A 436 15.08 -2.43 26.31
C LEU A 436 15.00 -1.09 25.56
N VAL A 437 15.92 -0.88 24.64
CA VAL A 437 15.93 0.23 23.69
C VAL A 437 15.71 -0.36 22.30
N VAL A 438 14.61 -0.03 21.66
CA VAL A 438 14.28 -0.52 20.31
C VAL A 438 14.69 0.55 19.30
N GLU A 439 15.57 0.20 18.38
CA GLU A 439 16.15 1.12 17.40
C GLU A 439 15.53 0.90 16.03
N ILE A 440 15.09 1.97 15.37
CA ILE A 440 14.45 1.98 14.05
C ILE A 440 15.14 3.03 13.20
N THR A 441 15.59 2.68 11.99
CA THR A 441 16.23 3.68 11.12
C THR A 441 15.25 4.75 10.66
N GLU A 442 15.73 5.96 10.42
CA GLU A 442 14.95 7.11 9.91
C GLU A 442 14.16 6.73 8.65
N THR A 443 14.81 6.13 7.67
CA THR A 443 14.19 5.72 6.40
C THR A 443 13.05 4.71 6.61
N ALA A 444 13.23 3.76 7.52
CA ALA A 444 12.22 2.76 7.86
C ALA A 444 10.98 3.38 8.51
N ALA A 445 11.19 4.29 9.47
CA ALA A 445 10.11 4.98 10.18
C ALA A 445 9.25 5.86 9.26
N LEU A 446 9.86 6.45 8.22
CA LEU A 446 9.18 7.34 7.27
C LEU A 446 8.38 6.63 6.18
N HIS A 447 8.60 5.35 5.93
CA HIS A 447 7.90 4.60 4.89
C HIS A 447 6.38 4.57 5.10
N ASP A 448 5.93 4.38 6.35
CA ASP A 448 4.53 4.51 6.79
C ASP A 448 4.50 5.12 8.20
N ILE A 449 4.44 6.45 8.25
CA ILE A 449 4.51 7.21 9.50
C ILE A 449 3.37 6.85 10.46
N ALA A 450 2.17 6.61 9.95
CA ALA A 450 1.02 6.34 10.80
C ALA A 450 1.12 4.97 11.49
N GLU A 451 1.57 3.93 10.79
CA GLU A 451 1.82 2.61 11.38
C GLU A 451 3.06 2.65 12.29
N SER A 452 4.13 3.34 11.88
CA SER A 452 5.35 3.50 12.69
C SER A 452 5.08 4.25 14.00
N ALA A 453 4.28 5.32 13.97
CA ALA A 453 3.89 6.04 15.18
C ALA A 453 3.07 5.16 16.15
N ARG A 454 2.15 4.35 15.63
CA ARG A 454 1.40 3.37 16.46
C ARG A 454 2.32 2.33 17.07
N PHE A 455 3.29 1.88 16.31
CA PHE A 455 4.29 0.91 16.76
C PHE A 455 5.12 1.49 17.90
N VAL A 456 5.69 2.70 17.73
CA VAL A 456 6.46 3.42 18.73
C VAL A 456 5.64 3.63 20.01
N HIS A 457 4.42 4.15 19.88
CA HIS A 457 3.54 4.38 21.02
C HIS A 457 3.26 3.09 21.83
N THR A 458 3.00 1.97 21.12
CA THR A 458 2.78 0.67 21.80
C THR A 458 4.03 0.19 22.56
N LEU A 459 5.24 0.38 22.01
CA LEU A 459 6.48 0.02 22.69
C LEU A 459 6.70 0.86 23.95
N ARG A 460 6.44 2.17 23.87
CA ARG A 460 6.53 3.08 25.00
C ARG A 460 5.50 2.76 26.09
N ASP A 461 4.27 2.42 25.71
CA ASP A 461 3.23 1.95 26.65
C ASP A 461 3.62 0.66 27.39
N LEU A 462 4.44 -0.18 26.77
CA LEU A 462 5.01 -1.38 27.40
C LEU A 462 6.19 -1.04 28.33
N GLY A 463 6.70 0.19 28.27
CA GLY A 463 7.82 0.68 29.05
C GLY A 463 9.19 0.58 28.37
N CYS A 464 9.25 0.22 27.07
CA CYS A 464 10.49 0.25 26.29
C CYS A 464 10.87 1.69 25.93
N ARG A 465 12.18 1.97 25.80
CA ARG A 465 12.67 3.17 25.12
C ARG A 465 12.72 2.91 23.63
N VAL A 466 12.46 3.94 22.81
CA VAL A 466 12.54 3.85 21.35
C VAL A 466 13.50 4.89 20.81
N ALA A 467 14.46 4.47 20.00
CA ALA A 467 15.45 5.34 19.37
C ALA A 467 15.26 5.37 17.84
N LEU A 468 15.38 6.56 17.27
CA LEU A 468 15.46 6.76 15.83
C LEU A 468 16.91 6.77 15.41
N ASP A 469 17.30 5.81 14.60
CA ASP A 469 18.67 5.61 14.13
C ASP A 469 18.94 6.29 12.78
N ASP A 470 20.21 6.53 12.43
CA ASP A 470 20.68 7.22 11.22
C ASP A 470 20.10 8.65 11.07
N PHE A 471 19.83 9.34 12.19
CA PHE A 471 19.17 10.65 12.16
C PHE A 471 20.02 11.71 11.46
N GLY A 472 19.39 12.36 10.45
CA GLY A 472 19.98 13.40 9.63
C GLY A 472 20.52 12.92 8.29
N ALA A 473 20.68 11.61 8.05
CA ALA A 473 21.09 11.07 6.77
C ALA A 473 19.94 11.03 5.73
N GLY A 474 18.69 11.16 6.19
CA GLY A 474 17.50 11.13 5.37
C GLY A 474 16.81 12.48 5.19
N PHE A 475 15.56 12.46 4.75
CA PHE A 475 14.71 13.65 4.49
C PHE A 475 13.62 13.82 5.57
N THR A 476 13.92 13.62 6.83
CA THR A 476 12.90 13.76 7.89
C THR A 476 12.47 15.22 8.03
N SER A 477 11.17 15.47 7.85
CA SER A 477 10.59 16.75 8.24
C SER A 477 10.39 16.81 9.75
N LEU A 478 10.55 17.99 10.34
CA LEU A 478 10.27 18.26 11.76
C LEU A 478 8.91 17.70 12.22
N ARG A 479 7.92 17.78 11.34
CA ARG A 479 6.55 17.30 11.57
C ARG A 479 6.49 15.78 11.73
N HIS A 480 7.29 15.05 10.96
CA HIS A 480 7.34 13.59 11.03
C HIS A 480 7.98 13.12 12.33
N LEU A 481 9.06 13.78 12.75
CA LEU A 481 9.72 13.46 14.01
C LEU A 481 8.79 13.66 15.22
N GLN A 482 8.01 14.75 15.22
CA GLN A 482 6.98 14.98 16.24
C GLN A 482 5.88 13.92 16.27
N GLN A 483 5.49 13.38 15.09
CA GLN A 483 4.45 12.35 15.01
C GLN A 483 4.92 10.98 15.48
N LEU A 484 6.21 10.67 15.33
CA LEU A 484 6.76 9.38 15.74
C LEU A 484 6.85 9.22 17.26
N ASP A 485 7.00 10.34 18.00
CA ASP A 485 7.05 10.37 19.48
C ASP A 485 8.11 9.42 20.08
N VAL A 486 9.32 9.41 19.49
CA VAL A 486 10.46 8.61 19.99
C VAL A 486 11.10 9.25 21.23
N ASP A 487 11.89 8.49 21.99
CA ASP A 487 12.58 8.98 23.18
C ASP A 487 13.97 9.52 22.86
N THR A 488 14.62 8.94 21.85
CA THR A 488 16.04 9.16 21.54
C THR A 488 16.24 9.29 20.04
N VAL A 489 17.21 10.11 19.63
CA VAL A 489 17.73 10.14 18.26
C VAL A 489 19.22 9.80 18.29
N LYS A 490 19.66 8.94 17.36
CA LYS A 490 21.07 8.61 17.15
C LYS A 490 21.54 9.32 15.89
N ILE A 491 22.45 10.29 16.06
CA ILE A 491 22.99 11.07 14.95
C ILE A 491 23.93 10.18 14.14
N ASP A 492 23.67 10.10 12.82
CA ASP A 492 24.46 9.29 11.89
C ASP A 492 25.94 9.67 11.91
N GLY A 493 26.79 8.66 11.86
CA GLY A 493 28.24 8.81 11.92
C GLY A 493 28.87 9.65 10.81
N SER A 494 28.19 9.87 9.68
CA SER A 494 28.68 10.74 8.60
C SER A 494 28.83 12.20 9.06
N PHE A 495 28.04 12.65 10.05
CA PHE A 495 28.15 13.99 10.63
C PHE A 495 29.21 14.07 11.74
N VAL A 496 29.57 12.93 12.33
CA VAL A 496 30.55 12.86 13.43
C VAL A 496 31.96 12.63 12.91
N ARG A 497 32.11 11.87 11.83
CA ARG A 497 33.42 11.55 11.24
C ARG A 497 34.16 12.83 10.83
N ASN A 498 35.43 12.96 11.31
CA ASN A 498 36.30 14.10 11.08
C ASN A 498 35.72 15.42 11.61
N LEU A 499 34.88 15.38 12.62
CA LEU A 499 34.18 16.55 13.19
C LEU A 499 35.17 17.64 13.64
N ALA A 500 36.33 17.25 14.17
CA ALA A 500 37.37 18.21 14.63
C ALA A 500 37.95 19.08 13.51
N THR A 501 37.89 18.62 12.25
CA THR A 501 38.47 19.32 11.07
C THR A 501 37.42 19.79 10.05
N ASN A 502 36.16 19.38 10.21
CA ASN A 502 35.08 19.71 9.29
C ASN A 502 34.09 20.72 9.90
N ALA A 503 34.32 22.00 9.58
CA ALA A 503 33.47 23.11 10.09
C ALA A 503 31.99 23.00 9.60
N GLU A 504 31.74 22.42 8.42
CA GLU A 504 30.40 22.24 7.92
C GLU A 504 29.62 21.21 8.76
N ASN A 505 30.26 20.09 9.08
CA ASN A 505 29.67 19.08 9.97
C ASN A 505 29.41 19.62 11.36
N GLN A 506 30.28 20.50 11.90
CA GLN A 506 30.03 21.14 13.20
C GLN A 506 28.78 22.02 13.19
N VAL A 507 28.54 22.77 12.10
CA VAL A 507 27.33 23.58 11.94
C VAL A 507 26.10 22.69 11.85
N PHE A 508 26.14 21.63 11.03
CA PHE A 508 25.04 20.68 10.89
C PHE A 508 24.71 19.99 12.21
N LEU A 509 25.72 19.47 12.91
CA LEU A 509 25.58 18.81 14.19
C LEU A 509 24.86 19.71 15.20
N ARG A 510 25.31 20.96 15.33
CA ARG A 510 24.70 21.95 16.24
C ARG A 510 23.21 22.15 15.97
N HIS A 511 22.82 22.21 14.71
CA HIS A 511 21.42 22.36 14.34
C HIS A 511 20.61 21.08 14.62
N LEU A 512 21.17 19.89 14.36
CA LEU A 512 20.53 18.61 14.67
C LEU A 512 20.34 18.43 16.18
N VAL A 513 21.36 18.71 16.96
CA VAL A 513 21.29 18.66 18.45
C VAL A 513 20.28 19.69 18.98
N GLY A 514 20.33 20.92 18.46
CA GLY A 514 19.37 21.96 18.84
C GLY A 514 17.93 21.59 18.51
N LEU A 515 17.71 20.96 17.37
CA LEU A 515 16.41 20.46 16.95
C LEU A 515 15.89 19.35 17.87
N ALA A 516 16.71 18.34 18.14
CA ALA A 516 16.38 17.22 19.01
C ALA A 516 16.03 17.70 20.44
N LYS A 517 16.83 18.59 20.98
CA LYS A 517 16.57 19.22 22.31
C LYS A 517 15.31 20.06 22.35
N GLY A 518 15.03 20.81 21.28
CA GLY A 518 13.77 21.56 21.13
C GLY A 518 12.52 20.68 21.13
N LEU A 519 12.69 19.38 20.85
CA LEU A 519 11.65 18.36 20.92
C LEU A 519 11.72 17.48 22.19
N ASN A 520 12.59 17.80 23.14
CA ASN A 520 12.86 17.03 24.36
C ASN A 520 13.33 15.58 24.07
N LEU A 521 14.09 15.39 23.00
CA LEU A 521 14.66 14.09 22.65
C LEU A 521 16.07 13.97 23.21
N THR A 522 16.42 12.80 23.71
CA THR A 522 17.79 12.45 24.07
C THR A 522 18.63 12.25 22.81
N VAL A 523 19.87 12.71 22.82
CA VAL A 523 20.77 12.64 21.66
C VAL A 523 21.91 11.67 21.94
N VAL A 524 22.10 10.71 21.06
CA VAL A 524 23.29 9.85 20.97
C VAL A 524 24.07 10.24 19.73
N ALA A 525 25.37 10.41 19.80
CA ALA A 525 26.24 10.58 18.64
C ALA A 525 27.02 9.30 18.40
N GLU A 526 26.99 8.84 17.16
CA GLU A 526 27.65 7.60 16.74
C GLU A 526 29.02 7.84 16.11
N TRP A 527 29.79 6.76 15.96
CA TRP A 527 31.09 6.71 15.27
C TRP A 527 32.12 7.65 15.86
N VAL A 528 32.11 7.89 17.14
CA VAL A 528 33.15 8.67 17.83
C VAL A 528 34.45 7.86 17.84
N GLU A 529 35.49 8.37 17.15
CA GLU A 529 36.75 7.66 16.97
C GLU A 529 37.88 8.20 17.85
N ASN A 530 37.76 9.44 18.35
CA ASN A 530 38.80 10.09 19.14
C ASN A 530 38.25 11.09 20.18
N ALA A 531 39.15 11.52 21.12
CA ALA A 531 38.81 12.44 22.20
C ALA A 531 38.37 13.83 21.71
N ALA A 532 38.94 14.34 20.61
CA ALA A 532 38.58 15.65 20.08
C ALA A 532 37.15 15.71 19.59
N GLU A 533 36.67 14.64 18.92
CA GLU A 533 35.28 14.50 18.52
C GLU A 533 34.37 14.42 19.76
N ALA A 534 34.73 13.61 20.74
CA ALA A 534 33.96 13.47 21.98
C ALA A 534 33.83 14.81 22.72
N ASP A 535 34.90 15.63 22.78
CA ASP A 535 34.88 16.94 23.44
C ASP A 535 33.97 17.93 22.69
N ILE A 536 34.02 17.97 21.37
CA ILE A 536 33.13 18.81 20.56
C ILE A 536 31.66 18.40 20.78
N LEU A 537 31.34 17.11 20.70
CA LEU A 537 29.98 16.58 20.90
C LEU A 537 29.44 16.93 22.31
N ARG A 538 30.30 16.79 23.34
CA ARG A 538 29.98 17.17 24.73
C ARG A 538 29.67 18.66 24.84
N ASN A 539 30.48 19.51 24.20
CA ASN A 539 30.29 20.96 24.22
C ASN A 539 29.03 21.42 23.47
N GLU A 540 28.64 20.72 22.41
CA GLU A 540 27.37 20.96 21.73
C GLU A 540 26.17 20.37 22.50
N GLY A 541 26.43 19.64 23.60
CA GLY A 541 25.45 19.17 24.56
C GLY A 541 24.80 17.85 24.14
N VAL A 542 25.50 16.99 23.44
CA VAL A 542 25.10 15.60 23.23
C VAL A 542 25.16 14.83 24.54
N GLU A 543 24.13 14.08 24.89
CA GLU A 543 24.02 13.39 26.17
C GLU A 543 24.76 12.03 26.18
N PHE A 544 24.77 11.31 25.05
CA PHE A 544 25.40 10.01 24.98
C PHE A 544 26.29 9.87 23.74
N LEU A 545 27.34 9.07 23.87
CA LEU A 545 28.37 8.88 22.86
C LEU A 545 28.58 7.38 22.59
N GLN A 546 28.74 7.02 21.32
CA GLN A 546 29.04 5.66 20.87
C GLN A 546 30.12 5.69 19.80
N GLY A 547 31.07 4.78 19.87
CA GLY A 547 32.12 4.68 18.88
C GLY A 547 33.32 3.88 19.36
N TYR A 548 34.27 3.65 18.46
CA TYR A 548 35.47 2.88 18.79
C TYR A 548 36.34 3.50 19.84
N PHE A 549 36.24 4.79 20.06
CA PHE A 549 36.93 5.48 21.14
C PHE A 549 36.51 4.96 22.53
N PHE A 550 35.24 4.59 22.71
CA PHE A 550 34.71 4.07 23.97
C PHE A 550 34.72 2.54 24.01
N GLY A 551 34.64 1.88 22.87
CA GLY A 551 34.69 0.43 22.77
C GLY A 551 34.25 -0.09 21.39
N ALA A 552 34.98 -1.01 20.85
CA ALA A 552 34.55 -1.77 19.67
C ALA A 552 33.52 -2.81 20.07
N PRO A 553 32.60 -3.21 19.14
CA PRO A 553 31.66 -4.30 19.40
C PRO A 553 32.39 -5.60 19.79
N THR A 554 32.04 -6.20 20.92
CA THR A 554 32.66 -7.43 21.43
C THR A 554 31.62 -8.54 21.61
N LEU A 555 31.98 -9.79 21.32
CA LEU A 555 31.13 -10.96 21.58
C LEU A 555 31.07 -11.31 23.07
N GLU A 556 32.02 -10.85 23.85
CA GLU A 556 32.03 -11.06 25.30
C GLU A 556 31.03 -10.09 25.96
N LYS A 557 30.26 -10.60 26.89
CA LYS A 557 29.27 -9.81 27.66
C LYS A 557 30.02 -8.86 28.62
N PRO A 558 29.99 -7.53 28.41
CA PRO A 558 30.80 -6.60 29.21
C PRO A 558 30.50 -6.66 30.74
N TRP A 559 29.23 -6.91 31.07
CA TRP A 559 28.74 -6.95 32.46
C TRP A 559 29.22 -8.19 33.26
N LEU A 560 29.72 -9.22 32.59
CA LEU A 560 30.32 -10.38 33.27
C LEU A 560 31.78 -10.13 33.66
N ARG A 561 32.43 -9.11 33.13
CA ARG A 561 33.80 -8.68 33.49
C ARG A 561 33.87 -7.78 34.70
N SER A 562 32.76 -7.18 35.13
CA SER A 562 32.72 -6.15 36.21
C SER A 562 33.05 -6.70 37.61
N GLY A 563 33.58 -7.93 37.73
CA GLY A 563 34.19 -8.46 38.94
C GLY A 563 35.73 -8.29 39.00
N ARG A 564 36.38 -7.78 37.92
CA ARG A 564 37.82 -7.51 37.93
C ARG A 564 38.15 -6.28 37.08
N ALA A 565 38.64 -5.24 37.75
CA ALA A 565 39.34 -4.09 37.18
C ALA A 565 38.51 -2.95 36.60
N HIS A 566 37.98 -2.10 37.48
CA HIS A 566 37.97 -0.67 37.27
C HIS A 566 39.34 -0.12 37.72
N ALA A 567 40.37 -0.23 36.90
CA ALA A 567 41.60 0.54 37.04
C ALA A 567 42.58 0.19 35.91
N ALA A 568 42.41 0.78 34.73
CA ALA A 568 43.51 1.07 33.82
C ALA A 568 42.94 1.75 32.55
N GLY A 569 43.07 3.06 32.46
CA GLY A 569 42.88 3.74 31.18
C GLY A 569 42.28 5.14 31.19
N ILE A 570 42.35 5.87 32.34
CA ILE A 570 42.19 7.32 32.34
C ILE A 570 43.43 7.90 33.05
N ALA A 571 44.58 7.84 32.42
CA ALA A 571 45.75 8.61 32.75
C ALA A 571 46.80 8.46 31.64
N SER A 572 46.86 9.41 30.76
CA SER A 572 47.92 10.11 30.08
C SER A 572 47.58 10.52 28.65
#